data_f3a1ee523ea8b698165741c924e0bbf8
#
_entry.id   f3a1ee523ea8b698165741c924e0bbf8
#
_cell.length_a   1.000
_cell.length_b   1.000
_cell.length_c   1.000
_cell.angle_alpha   90.00
_cell.angle_beta   90.00
_cell.angle_gamma   90.00
#
_symmetry.space_group_name_H-M   'P 1'
#
loop_
_entity.id
_entity.type
_entity.pdbx_description
1 polymer ?
#
loop_
_entity_poly.entity_id
_entity_poly.type
_entity_poly.pdbx_seq_one_letter_code
_entity_poly.pdbx_strand_id
1 'polypeptide(L)'
;DVIIEKILSDARQEADKIVAEANDYATATLDKARAQAKDKVSVAEKAAETAGVEYVGRRITVAGLDLKKAKLNAKIALLDDVYDKAADAVRNVPDKDYKNLIEGMLDSAAEDGDVVTISKNDAKVLTKAFFDSYSKKRGINLSLSKDLGDFKGGVVLSGGGVDKNLTLEVEIKLLREQTESEIAGLLFKGV
;
A
#
# COMPACT_ATOMS: atom_id res chain seq x y z
N ASP A 1 56.94 -79.50 33.41
CA ASP A 1 55.96 -79.27 32.31
C ASP A 1 54.57 -78.76 32.82
N VAL A 2 54.11 -79.21 33.96
CA VAL A 2 52.83 -78.76 34.54
C VAL A 2 52.78 -77.22 34.82
N ILE A 3 53.92 -76.62 35.21
CA ILE A 3 53.99 -75.17 35.49
C ILE A 3 53.91 -74.36 34.21
N ILE A 4 54.56 -74.82 33.16
CA ILE A 4 54.52 -74.17 31.83
C ILE A 4 53.14 -74.21 31.24
N GLU A 5 52.41 -75.37 31.33
CA GLU A 5 51.03 -75.49 30.85
C GLU A 5 50.11 -74.61 31.66
N LYS A 6 50.32 -74.47 32.96
CA LYS A 6 49.53 -73.58 33.80
C LYS A 6 49.73 -72.10 33.38
N ILE A 7 50.95 -71.65 33.20
CA ILE A 7 51.27 -70.29 32.76
C ILE A 7 50.66 -69.99 31.38
N LEU A 8 50.75 -70.93 30.46
CA LEU A 8 50.14 -70.79 29.13
C LEU A 8 48.62 -70.75 29.20
N SER A 9 48.03 -71.58 30.07
CA SER A 9 46.56 -71.58 30.28
C SER A 9 46.09 -70.24 30.88
N ASP A 10 46.73 -69.77 31.92
CA ASP A 10 46.43 -68.50 32.59
C ASP A 10 46.60 -67.31 31.61
N ALA A 11 47.70 -67.30 30.82
CA ALA A 11 47.92 -66.28 29.79
C ALA A 11 46.85 -66.31 28.70
N ARG A 12 46.35 -67.51 28.27
CA ARG A 12 45.20 -67.60 27.30
C ARG A 12 43.92 -67.09 27.91
N GLN A 13 43.58 -67.45 29.13
CA GLN A 13 42.40 -66.96 29.83
C GLN A 13 42.43 -65.42 29.96
N GLU A 14 43.54 -64.81 30.26
CA GLU A 14 43.63 -63.33 30.35
C GLU A 14 43.53 -62.70 28.98
N ALA A 15 44.14 -63.29 27.95
CA ALA A 15 43.96 -62.79 26.55
C ALA A 15 42.50 -62.86 26.10
N ASP A 16 41.83 -64.00 26.36
CA ASP A 16 40.41 -64.16 26.02
C ASP A 16 39.52 -63.15 26.78
N LYS A 17 39.82 -62.90 28.03
CA LYS A 17 39.13 -61.88 28.83
C LYS A 17 39.32 -60.48 28.29
N ILE A 18 40.53 -60.09 27.95
CA ILE A 18 40.82 -58.78 27.32
C ILE A 18 40.07 -58.59 25.99
N VAL A 19 40.05 -59.68 25.17
CA VAL A 19 39.31 -59.63 23.89
C VAL A 19 37.80 -59.52 24.11
N ALA A 20 37.26 -60.24 25.10
CA ALA A 20 35.84 -60.15 25.44
C ALA A 20 35.48 -58.73 25.93
N GLU A 21 36.24 -58.18 26.86
CA GLU A 21 36.03 -56.80 27.36
C GLU A 21 36.13 -55.76 26.24
N ALA A 22 37.10 -55.90 25.32
CA ALA A 22 37.22 -55.01 24.16
C ALA A 22 36.04 -55.10 23.22
N ASN A 23 35.49 -56.29 22.97
CA ASN A 23 34.31 -56.51 22.14
C ASN A 23 33.03 -55.93 22.78
N ASP A 24 32.88 -56.13 24.11
CA ASP A 24 31.77 -55.53 24.85
C ASP A 24 31.83 -54.00 24.84
N TYR A 25 33.01 -53.41 25.02
CA TYR A 25 33.21 -51.97 24.92
C TYR A 25 32.91 -51.45 23.53
N ALA A 26 33.38 -52.13 22.49
CA ALA A 26 33.12 -51.76 21.11
C ALA A 26 31.60 -51.82 20.79
N THR A 27 30.91 -52.86 21.22
CA THR A 27 29.46 -53.05 21.07
C THR A 27 28.70 -51.93 21.77
N ALA A 28 29.02 -51.70 23.06
CA ALA A 28 28.38 -50.64 23.85
C ALA A 28 28.60 -49.22 23.20
N THR A 29 29.77 -48.99 22.67
CA THR A 29 30.11 -47.73 21.98
C THR A 29 29.31 -47.55 20.69
N LEU A 30 29.18 -48.60 19.88
CA LEU A 30 28.40 -48.61 18.66
C LEU A 30 26.92 -48.41 18.96
N ASP A 31 26.37 -49.12 19.96
CA ASP A 31 24.95 -48.97 20.33
C ASP A 31 24.63 -47.58 20.86
N LYS A 32 25.52 -47.01 21.68
CA LYS A 32 25.41 -45.61 22.10
C LYS A 32 25.43 -44.63 20.92
N ALA A 33 26.33 -44.82 19.98
CA ALA A 33 26.42 -43.98 18.80
C ALA A 33 25.17 -44.10 17.91
N ARG A 34 24.64 -45.32 17.73
CA ARG A 34 23.38 -45.57 17.00
C ARG A 34 22.18 -44.92 17.67
N ALA A 35 22.08 -45.03 18.99
CA ALA A 35 20.97 -44.40 19.75
C ALA A 35 21.06 -42.87 19.60
N GLN A 36 22.24 -42.27 19.75
CA GLN A 36 22.41 -40.82 19.54
C GLN A 36 22.10 -40.37 18.12
N ALA A 37 22.49 -41.15 17.12
CA ALA A 37 22.16 -40.86 15.73
C ALA A 37 20.67 -40.88 15.49
N LYS A 38 19.98 -41.90 16.01
CA LYS A 38 18.49 -42.01 15.91
C LYS A 38 17.78 -40.84 16.58
N ASP A 39 18.23 -40.45 17.78
CA ASP A 39 17.66 -39.29 18.48
C ASP A 39 17.85 -37.99 17.69
N LYS A 40 19.07 -37.76 17.14
CA LYS A 40 19.34 -36.58 16.30
C LYS A 40 18.44 -36.54 15.07
N VAL A 41 18.24 -37.67 14.39
CA VAL A 41 17.35 -37.75 13.24
C VAL A 41 15.91 -37.43 13.64
N SER A 42 15.42 -38.04 14.71
CA SER A 42 14.05 -37.79 15.22
C SER A 42 13.82 -36.33 15.61
N VAL A 43 14.79 -35.69 16.26
CA VAL A 43 14.73 -34.25 16.59
C VAL A 43 14.71 -33.40 15.34
N ALA A 44 15.57 -33.72 14.36
CA ALA A 44 15.64 -32.99 13.09
C ALA A 44 14.32 -33.12 12.28
N GLU A 45 13.73 -34.32 12.22
CA GLU A 45 12.46 -34.57 11.55
C GLU A 45 11.32 -33.74 12.17
N LYS A 46 11.18 -33.76 13.51
CA LYS A 46 10.21 -32.95 14.22
C LYS A 46 10.40 -31.45 14.01
N ALA A 47 11.65 -31.00 14.03
CA ALA A 47 11.97 -29.58 13.78
C ALA A 47 11.60 -29.18 12.35
N ALA A 48 11.89 -30.03 11.36
CA ALA A 48 11.52 -29.80 9.97
C ALA A 48 10.01 -29.78 9.74
N GLU A 49 9.26 -30.69 10.38
CA GLU A 49 7.79 -30.71 10.33
C GLU A 49 7.20 -29.42 10.92
N THR A 50 7.65 -29.02 12.11
CA THR A 50 7.22 -27.76 12.75
C THR A 50 7.51 -26.56 11.87
N ALA A 51 8.73 -26.46 11.36
CA ALA A 51 9.13 -25.37 10.46
C ALA A 51 8.29 -25.35 9.16
N GLY A 52 7.95 -26.52 8.64
CA GLY A 52 7.08 -26.66 7.47
C GLY A 52 5.66 -26.11 7.73
N VAL A 53 5.04 -26.50 8.84
CA VAL A 53 3.71 -26.01 9.26
C VAL A 53 3.73 -24.48 9.44
N GLU A 54 4.73 -23.96 10.13
CA GLU A 54 4.86 -22.52 10.34
C GLU A 54 5.08 -21.76 9.02
N TYR A 55 5.89 -22.31 8.11
CA TYR A 55 6.11 -21.70 6.80
C TYR A 55 4.82 -21.60 6.00
N VAL A 56 4.04 -22.68 5.92
CA VAL A 56 2.74 -22.69 5.24
C VAL A 56 1.78 -21.69 5.89
N GLY A 57 1.69 -21.68 7.23
CA GLY A 57 0.86 -20.74 7.97
C GLY A 57 1.20 -19.28 7.67
N ARG A 58 2.49 -18.93 7.66
CA ARG A 58 2.95 -17.60 7.28
C ARG A 58 2.57 -17.26 5.83
N ARG A 59 2.73 -18.19 4.89
CA ARG A 59 2.37 -17.98 3.47
C ARG A 59 0.88 -17.73 3.28
N ILE A 60 0.02 -18.46 3.97
CA ILE A 60 -1.44 -18.26 3.94
C ILE A 60 -1.79 -16.88 4.49
N THR A 61 -1.19 -16.46 5.61
CA THR A 61 -1.42 -15.15 6.21
C THR A 61 -1.01 -14.02 5.25
N VAL A 62 0.17 -14.11 4.65
CA VAL A 62 0.65 -13.11 3.68
C VAL A 62 -0.29 -13.05 2.47
N ALA A 63 -0.66 -14.18 1.89
CA ALA A 63 -1.59 -14.23 0.76
C ALA A 63 -2.96 -13.59 1.11
N GLY A 64 -3.46 -13.82 2.33
CA GLY A 64 -4.68 -13.18 2.83
C GLY A 64 -4.56 -11.65 2.96
N LEU A 65 -3.41 -11.15 3.40
CA LEU A 65 -3.13 -9.71 3.45
C LEU A 65 -3.02 -9.10 2.05
N ASP A 66 -2.33 -9.77 1.14
CA ASP A 66 -2.19 -9.32 -0.25
C ASP A 66 -3.56 -9.23 -0.95
N LEU A 67 -4.44 -10.19 -0.72
CA LEU A 67 -5.81 -10.16 -1.24
C LEU A 67 -6.61 -8.97 -0.69
N LYS A 68 -6.52 -8.72 0.63
CA LYS A 68 -7.19 -7.56 1.25
C LYS A 68 -6.65 -6.24 0.68
N LYS A 69 -5.34 -6.13 0.51
CA LYS A 69 -4.68 -4.96 -0.10
C LYS A 69 -5.14 -4.76 -1.55
N ALA A 70 -5.19 -5.82 -2.35
CA ALA A 70 -5.65 -5.75 -3.73
C ALA A 70 -7.11 -5.28 -3.82
N LYS A 71 -8.01 -5.81 -2.96
CA LYS A 71 -9.41 -5.36 -2.88
C LYS A 71 -9.52 -3.89 -2.49
N LEU A 72 -8.74 -3.45 -1.51
CA LEU A 72 -8.74 -2.04 -1.08
C LEU A 72 -8.26 -1.12 -2.21
N ASN A 73 -7.16 -1.48 -2.87
CA ASN A 73 -6.63 -0.71 -3.99
C ASN A 73 -7.64 -0.61 -5.14
N ALA A 74 -8.35 -1.70 -5.45
CA ALA A 74 -9.41 -1.68 -6.46
C ALA A 74 -10.58 -0.75 -6.07
N LYS A 75 -10.98 -0.74 -4.79
CA LYS A 75 -12.01 0.18 -4.29
C LYS A 75 -11.57 1.64 -4.38
N ILE A 76 -10.31 1.94 -4.00
CA ILE A 76 -9.75 3.29 -4.12
C ILE A 76 -9.72 3.73 -5.59
N ALA A 77 -9.25 2.88 -6.49
CA ALA A 77 -9.20 3.21 -7.92
C ALA A 77 -10.59 3.49 -8.52
N LEU A 78 -11.64 2.77 -8.07
CA LEU A 78 -13.01 3.05 -8.47
C LEU A 78 -13.51 4.40 -7.95
N LEU A 79 -13.18 4.75 -6.70
CA LEU A 79 -13.50 6.07 -6.14
C LEU A 79 -12.78 7.18 -6.91
N ASP A 80 -11.49 7.01 -7.22
CA ASP A 80 -10.72 7.96 -8.01
C ASP A 80 -11.37 8.19 -9.37
N ASP A 81 -11.78 7.12 -10.08
CA ASP A 81 -12.46 7.19 -11.38
C ASP A 81 -13.81 7.94 -11.28
N VAL A 82 -14.56 7.78 -10.20
CA VAL A 82 -15.82 8.51 -9.97
C VAL A 82 -15.57 10.01 -9.86
N TYR A 83 -14.58 10.43 -9.06
CA TYR A 83 -14.29 11.86 -8.88
C TYR A 83 -13.64 12.48 -10.12
N ASP A 84 -12.81 11.74 -10.85
CA ASP A 84 -12.28 12.19 -12.14
C ASP A 84 -13.39 12.40 -13.17
N LYS A 85 -14.33 11.46 -13.26
CA LYS A 85 -15.51 11.60 -14.14
C LYS A 85 -16.44 12.73 -13.70
N ALA A 86 -16.56 12.99 -12.39
CA ALA A 86 -17.32 14.12 -11.89
C ALA A 86 -16.69 15.45 -12.32
N ALA A 87 -15.34 15.58 -12.23
CA ALA A 87 -14.63 16.75 -12.72
C ALA A 87 -14.85 16.97 -14.23
N ASP A 88 -14.74 15.90 -15.01
CA ASP A 88 -14.99 15.96 -16.46
C ASP A 88 -16.45 16.31 -16.78
N ALA A 89 -17.43 15.78 -16.03
CA ALA A 89 -18.85 16.10 -16.20
C ALA A 89 -19.14 17.57 -15.90
N VAL A 90 -18.58 18.11 -14.80
CA VAL A 90 -18.69 19.54 -14.46
C VAL A 90 -18.11 20.42 -15.57
N ARG A 91 -16.98 20.01 -16.14
CA ARG A 91 -16.34 20.75 -17.24
C ARG A 91 -17.19 20.75 -18.52
N ASN A 92 -17.97 19.70 -18.75
CA ASN A 92 -18.78 19.48 -19.96
C ASN A 92 -20.23 19.93 -19.84
N VAL A 93 -20.63 20.62 -18.74
CA VAL A 93 -21.97 21.25 -18.68
C VAL A 93 -22.08 22.40 -19.69
N PRO A 94 -23.30 22.83 -20.04
CA PRO A 94 -23.50 23.99 -20.92
C PRO A 94 -22.75 25.22 -20.42
N ASP A 95 -22.18 26.01 -21.33
CA ASP A 95 -21.36 27.19 -21.00
C ASP A 95 -22.03 28.15 -20.00
N LYS A 96 -23.35 28.27 -20.05
CA LYS A 96 -24.10 29.08 -19.11
C LYS A 96 -24.00 28.57 -17.69
N ASP A 97 -24.15 27.25 -17.51
CA ASP A 97 -24.13 26.61 -16.20
C ASP A 97 -22.73 26.59 -15.64
N TYR A 98 -21.73 26.38 -16.50
CA TYR A 98 -20.33 26.48 -16.12
C TYR A 98 -19.95 27.90 -15.66
N LYS A 99 -20.40 28.95 -16.38
CA LYS A 99 -20.23 30.34 -15.96
C LYS A 99 -20.88 30.64 -14.62
N ASN A 100 -22.09 30.12 -14.37
CA ASN A 100 -22.77 30.28 -13.09
C ASN A 100 -21.98 29.61 -11.94
N LEU A 101 -21.38 28.43 -12.19
CA LEU A 101 -20.51 27.76 -11.24
C LEU A 101 -19.29 28.63 -10.91
N ILE A 102 -18.61 29.14 -11.94
CA ILE A 102 -17.44 30.01 -11.75
C ILE A 102 -17.84 31.33 -11.03
N GLU A 103 -19.00 31.94 -11.33
CA GLU A 103 -19.51 33.07 -10.56
C GLU A 103 -19.67 32.74 -9.08
N GLY A 104 -20.22 31.55 -8.74
CA GLY A 104 -20.36 31.10 -7.36
C GLY A 104 -19.01 30.90 -6.65
N MET A 105 -18.01 30.39 -7.35
CA MET A 105 -16.64 30.26 -6.83
C MET A 105 -16.02 31.65 -6.59
N LEU A 106 -16.15 32.57 -7.55
CA LEU A 106 -15.67 33.94 -7.41
C LEU A 106 -16.38 34.65 -6.26
N ASP A 107 -17.69 34.46 -6.06
CA ASP A 107 -18.46 35.03 -4.97
C ASP A 107 -17.92 34.67 -3.58
N SER A 108 -17.30 33.50 -3.45
CA SER A 108 -16.74 33.02 -2.20
C SER A 108 -15.35 33.54 -1.85
N ALA A 109 -14.57 34.00 -2.87
CA ALA A 109 -13.14 34.24 -2.65
C ALA A 109 -12.57 35.47 -3.37
N ALA A 110 -13.27 36.02 -4.37
CA ALA A 110 -12.71 37.14 -5.14
C ALA A 110 -12.71 38.46 -4.34
N GLU A 111 -11.61 39.16 -4.42
CA GLU A 111 -11.39 40.47 -3.82
C GLU A 111 -11.04 41.53 -4.88
N ASP A 112 -11.21 42.80 -4.48
CA ASP A 112 -10.88 43.92 -5.38
C ASP A 112 -9.39 43.94 -5.73
N GLY A 113 -9.08 44.02 -7.00
CA GLY A 113 -7.70 44.02 -7.51
C GLY A 113 -7.10 42.65 -7.80
N ASP A 114 -7.84 41.56 -7.59
CA ASP A 114 -7.35 40.19 -7.90
C ASP A 114 -7.08 40.04 -9.42
N VAL A 115 -5.99 39.33 -9.73
CA VAL A 115 -5.65 38.84 -11.07
C VAL A 115 -6.16 37.43 -11.23
N VAL A 116 -7.02 37.18 -12.21
CA VAL A 116 -7.64 35.90 -12.48
C VAL A 116 -6.82 35.15 -13.53
N THR A 117 -6.31 33.98 -13.20
CA THR A 117 -5.72 33.03 -14.14
C THR A 117 -6.70 31.91 -14.43
N ILE A 118 -7.01 31.70 -15.71
CA ILE A 118 -7.94 30.66 -16.19
C ILE A 118 -7.20 29.51 -16.84
N SER A 119 -7.86 28.34 -16.91
CA SER A 119 -7.34 27.19 -17.65
C SER A 119 -7.25 27.49 -19.17
N LYS A 120 -6.27 26.87 -19.82
CA LYS A 120 -6.20 26.82 -21.30
C LYS A 120 -7.49 26.29 -21.92
N ASN A 121 -8.14 25.33 -21.23
CA ASN A 121 -9.37 24.72 -21.69
C ASN A 121 -10.58 25.66 -21.63
N ASP A 122 -10.55 26.66 -20.75
CA ASP A 122 -11.65 27.58 -20.47
C ASP A 122 -11.58 28.90 -21.24
N ALA A 123 -10.48 29.16 -21.96
CA ALA A 123 -10.24 30.44 -22.64
C ALA A 123 -11.33 30.88 -23.63
N LYS A 124 -12.10 29.92 -24.18
CA LYS A 124 -13.24 30.21 -25.06
C LYS A 124 -14.53 30.57 -24.32
N VAL A 125 -14.67 30.08 -23.07
CA VAL A 125 -15.88 30.22 -22.25
C VAL A 125 -15.73 31.38 -21.26
N LEU A 126 -14.61 31.43 -20.55
CA LEU A 126 -14.29 32.45 -19.55
C LEU A 126 -13.49 33.58 -20.19
N THR A 127 -14.19 34.41 -20.94
CA THR A 127 -13.60 35.53 -21.67
C THR A 127 -13.42 36.78 -20.79
N LYS A 128 -12.63 37.77 -21.25
CA LYS A 128 -12.52 39.04 -20.57
C LYS A 128 -13.88 39.70 -20.33
N ALA A 129 -14.79 39.64 -21.31
CA ALA A 129 -16.15 40.19 -21.20
C ALA A 129 -16.97 39.56 -20.04
N PHE A 130 -16.73 38.27 -19.74
CA PHE A 130 -17.36 37.59 -18.59
C PHE A 130 -16.87 38.24 -17.28
N PHE A 131 -15.55 38.39 -17.09
CA PHE A 131 -15.00 38.99 -15.87
C PHE A 131 -15.33 40.48 -15.75
N ASP A 132 -15.34 41.25 -16.85
CA ASP A 132 -15.77 42.65 -16.84
C ASP A 132 -17.26 42.79 -16.41
N SER A 133 -18.15 41.87 -16.84
CA SER A 133 -19.54 41.82 -16.43
C SER A 133 -19.69 41.47 -14.95
N TYR A 134 -18.95 40.47 -14.49
CA TYR A 134 -18.94 40.06 -13.08
C TYR A 134 -18.44 41.19 -12.18
N SER A 135 -17.32 41.82 -12.55
CA SER A 135 -16.73 42.96 -11.85
C SER A 135 -17.72 44.11 -11.64
N LYS A 136 -18.45 44.49 -12.72
CA LYS A 136 -19.52 45.49 -12.65
C LYS A 136 -20.66 45.08 -11.70
N LYS A 137 -21.07 43.83 -11.76
CA LYS A 137 -22.16 43.29 -10.92
C LYS A 137 -21.79 43.32 -9.42
N ARG A 138 -20.53 43.06 -9.08
CA ARG A 138 -20.04 42.97 -7.70
C ARG A 138 -19.38 44.23 -7.19
N GLY A 139 -19.09 45.20 -8.04
CA GLY A 139 -18.42 46.47 -7.69
C GLY A 139 -16.93 46.29 -7.31
N ILE A 140 -16.27 45.26 -7.86
CA ILE A 140 -14.85 44.98 -7.67
C ILE A 140 -14.12 45.02 -9.03
N ASN A 141 -12.79 45.18 -9.00
CA ASN A 141 -11.97 45.16 -10.20
C ASN A 141 -11.21 43.84 -10.30
N LEU A 142 -11.56 43.02 -11.27
CA LEU A 142 -10.78 41.81 -11.59
C LEU A 142 -10.02 42.04 -12.90
N SER A 143 -8.80 41.58 -12.96
CA SER A 143 -7.99 41.59 -14.19
C SER A 143 -7.69 40.18 -14.65
N LEU A 144 -7.88 39.92 -15.95
CA LEU A 144 -7.55 38.61 -16.53
C LEU A 144 -6.04 38.52 -16.80
N SER A 145 -5.39 37.48 -16.31
CA SER A 145 -3.98 37.17 -16.58
C SER A 145 -3.78 36.91 -18.08
N LYS A 146 -2.60 37.30 -18.58
CA LYS A 146 -2.16 36.94 -19.95
C LYS A 146 -1.71 35.48 -20.03
N ASP A 147 -1.25 34.94 -18.93
CA ASP A 147 -0.77 33.57 -18.84
C ASP A 147 -1.95 32.65 -18.51
N LEU A 148 -2.03 31.54 -19.23
CA LEU A 148 -3.07 30.51 -19.02
C LEU A 148 -2.50 29.38 -18.14
N GLY A 149 -3.30 28.92 -17.19
CA GLY A 149 -2.94 27.82 -16.28
C GLY A 149 -3.06 26.44 -16.95
N ASP A 150 -2.30 25.50 -16.46
CA ASP A 150 -2.30 24.10 -16.90
C ASP A 150 -3.05 23.23 -15.87
N PHE A 151 -4.37 23.42 -15.82
CA PHE A 151 -5.31 22.69 -14.97
C PHE A 151 -6.61 22.40 -15.74
N LYS A 152 -7.43 21.46 -15.26
CA LYS A 152 -8.63 20.97 -15.98
C LYS A 152 -9.67 22.07 -16.21
N GLY A 153 -9.89 22.92 -15.22
CA GLY A 153 -10.85 24.02 -15.28
C GLY A 153 -10.90 24.80 -13.97
N GLY A 154 -11.74 25.84 -13.91
CA GLY A 154 -11.82 26.75 -12.78
C GLY A 154 -10.88 27.94 -12.91
N VAL A 155 -10.56 28.59 -11.79
CA VAL A 155 -9.75 29.82 -11.77
C VAL A 155 -8.75 29.81 -10.60
N VAL A 156 -7.65 30.54 -10.76
CA VAL A 156 -6.74 30.91 -9.67
C VAL A 156 -6.79 32.43 -9.55
N LEU A 157 -7.00 32.92 -8.34
CA LEU A 157 -7.01 34.35 -8.02
C LEU A 157 -5.71 34.71 -7.32
N SER A 158 -5.00 35.71 -7.81
CA SER A 158 -3.75 36.22 -7.23
C SER A 158 -3.95 37.69 -6.85
N GLY A 159 -3.89 37.97 -5.56
CA GLY A 159 -4.06 39.33 -5.02
C GLY A 159 -3.53 39.44 -3.60
N GLY A 160 -3.13 40.65 -3.18
CA GLY A 160 -2.69 40.89 -1.80
C GLY A 160 -1.49 40.06 -1.35
N GLY A 161 -0.72 39.44 -2.26
CA GLY A 161 0.39 38.53 -1.95
C GLY A 161 -0.06 37.09 -1.62
N VAL A 162 -1.32 36.74 -1.87
CA VAL A 162 -1.89 35.41 -1.64
C VAL A 162 -2.51 34.88 -2.95
N ASP A 163 -2.29 33.60 -3.23
CA ASP A 163 -2.97 32.88 -4.31
C ASP A 163 -4.13 32.07 -3.73
N LYS A 164 -5.33 32.28 -4.26
CA LYS A 164 -6.55 31.55 -3.94
C LYS A 164 -6.82 30.57 -5.08
N ASN A 165 -6.69 29.30 -4.80
CA ASN A 165 -6.82 28.25 -5.80
C ASN A 165 -8.26 27.70 -5.82
N LEU A 166 -9.02 28.10 -6.84
CA LEU A 166 -10.38 27.68 -7.12
C LEU A 166 -10.45 26.84 -8.40
N THR A 167 -9.44 25.97 -8.60
CA THR A 167 -9.45 25.02 -9.72
C THR A 167 -10.42 23.88 -9.45
N LEU A 168 -10.96 23.27 -10.50
CA LEU A 168 -11.85 22.10 -10.35
C LEU A 168 -11.17 20.95 -9.60
N GLU A 169 -9.86 20.78 -9.75
CA GLU A 169 -9.09 19.77 -9.02
C GLU A 169 -9.17 19.97 -7.51
N VAL A 170 -9.06 21.23 -7.04
CA VAL A 170 -9.16 21.55 -5.62
C VAL A 170 -10.58 21.40 -5.11
N GLU A 171 -11.56 21.92 -5.85
CA GLU A 171 -12.97 21.85 -5.48
C GLU A 171 -13.46 20.39 -5.42
N ILE A 172 -13.11 19.56 -6.38
CA ILE A 172 -13.43 18.12 -6.38
C ILE A 172 -12.74 17.40 -5.22
N LYS A 173 -11.51 17.79 -4.88
CA LYS A 173 -10.81 17.22 -3.71
C LYS A 173 -11.52 17.56 -2.41
N LEU A 174 -11.94 18.80 -2.22
CA LEU A 174 -12.71 19.22 -1.05
C LEU A 174 -14.07 18.49 -0.98
N LEU A 175 -14.77 18.36 -2.12
CA LEU A 175 -15.99 17.60 -2.22
C LEU A 175 -15.77 16.13 -1.85
N ARG A 176 -14.68 15.53 -2.33
CA ARG A 176 -14.31 14.16 -1.99
C ARG A 176 -14.16 13.96 -0.48
N GLU A 177 -13.44 14.85 0.21
CA GLU A 177 -13.25 14.78 1.67
C GLU A 177 -14.58 14.75 2.43
N GLN A 178 -15.62 15.41 1.88
CA GLN A 178 -16.95 15.46 2.49
C GLN A 178 -17.83 14.26 2.14
N THR A 179 -17.70 13.71 0.92
CA THR A 179 -18.65 12.75 0.36
C THR A 179 -18.11 11.34 0.15
N GLU A 180 -16.79 11.11 0.33
CA GLU A 180 -16.15 9.82 0.04
C GLU A 180 -16.79 8.65 0.80
N SER A 181 -17.15 8.85 2.07
CA SER A 181 -17.77 7.82 2.89
C SER A 181 -19.16 7.42 2.37
N GLU A 182 -19.95 8.41 1.93
CA GLU A 182 -21.29 8.19 1.37
C GLU A 182 -21.21 7.47 0.03
N ILE A 183 -20.36 7.97 -0.88
CA ILE A 183 -20.15 7.38 -2.20
C ILE A 183 -19.60 5.96 -2.09
N ALA A 184 -18.63 5.73 -1.19
CA ALA A 184 -18.13 4.38 -0.93
C ALA A 184 -19.24 3.46 -0.41
N GLY A 185 -20.13 3.96 0.46
CA GLY A 185 -21.29 3.23 0.95
C GLY A 185 -22.27 2.85 -0.16
N LEU A 186 -22.45 3.71 -1.15
CA LEU A 186 -23.33 3.43 -2.32
C LEU A 186 -22.67 2.42 -3.28
N LEU A 187 -21.40 2.61 -3.60
CA LEU A 187 -20.67 1.78 -4.57
C LEU A 187 -20.41 0.36 -4.07
N PHE A 188 -20.15 0.20 -2.77
CA PHE A 188 -19.68 -1.07 -2.19
C PHE A 188 -20.70 -1.70 -1.23
N LYS A 189 -21.98 -1.33 -1.34
CA LYS A 189 -23.06 -1.90 -0.53
C LYS A 189 -23.20 -3.39 -0.84
N GLY A 190 -22.84 -4.25 0.14
CA GLY A 190 -22.93 -5.70 0.00
C GLY A 190 -21.70 -6.42 -0.55
N VAL A 191 -20.53 -5.75 -0.67
CA VAL A 191 -19.26 -6.32 -1.14
C VAL A 191 -18.23 -6.44 -0.01
#